data_5c33edaa127b6e6df3f2e57b4557cac5
#
_entry.id   5c33edaa127b6e6df3f2e57b4557cac5
#
_cell.length_a   1.000
_cell.length_b   1.000
_cell.length_c   1.000
_cell.angle_alpha   90.00
_cell.angle_beta   90.00
_cell.angle_gamma   90.00
#
_symmetry.space_group_name_H-M   'P 1'
#
loop_
_entity.id
_entity.type
_entity.pdbx_description
1 polymer ?
#
loop_
_entity_poly.entity_id
_entity_poly.type
_entity_poly.pdbx_seq_one_letter_code
_entity_poly.pdbx_strand_id
1 'polypeptide(L)'
;MTILFIVHLNYYKLVSNIVGENNVLFMKTLNILGIAGSMRKDSYGTKILKIVLDMASKYEAETSLLDLRKANMPLFNPDLSIQSDINIKKATDQVNWADAFVLVSPDYHGSMSGSMKNFLDYYWEEFAGKTFGYICTSHEKGLTVMDQMRTTVRQCYGWSLPYGISVNGSEDFNEEREVINNLLNKRLKMLARDLVVYSKLIRGQFLQDLSSDLEDTFAARYR
;
A
#
# COMPACT_ATOMS: atom_id res chain seq x y z
N MET A 1 7.30 35.72 19.38
CA MET A 1 7.97 34.49 18.90
C MET A 1 8.17 33.43 19.99
N THR A 2 8.15 33.76 21.27
CA THR A 2 8.43 32.84 22.38
C THR A 2 7.25 31.97 22.81
N ILE A 3 6.00 32.42 22.66
CA ILE A 3 4.80 31.70 23.12
C ILE A 3 4.47 30.49 22.23
N LEU A 4 4.68 30.57 20.91
CA LEU A 4 4.44 29.45 19.97
C LEU A 4 5.40 28.28 20.23
N PHE A 5 6.63 28.56 20.66
CA PHE A 5 7.64 27.54 20.96
C PHE A 5 7.31 26.77 22.25
N ILE A 6 6.76 27.44 23.27
CA ILE A 6 6.36 26.83 24.54
C ILE A 6 5.13 25.94 24.37
N VAL A 7 4.17 26.34 23.54
CA VAL A 7 2.99 25.51 23.22
C VAL A 7 3.40 24.26 22.45
N HIS A 8 4.36 24.35 21.54
CA HIS A 8 4.86 23.19 20.78
C HIS A 8 5.62 22.20 21.68
N LEU A 9 6.47 22.69 22.58
CA LEU A 9 7.20 21.84 23.55
C LEU A 9 6.25 21.14 24.55
N ASN A 10 5.21 21.84 25.01
CA ASN A 10 4.21 21.26 25.92
C ASN A 10 3.31 20.23 25.19
N TYR A 11 3.01 20.44 23.92
CA TYR A 11 2.29 19.46 23.12
C TYR A 11 3.10 18.17 22.92
N TYR A 12 4.39 18.26 22.61
CA TYR A 12 5.28 17.09 22.53
C TYR A 12 5.45 16.37 23.87
N LYS A 13 5.57 17.09 24.99
CA LYS A 13 5.60 16.49 26.33
C LYS A 13 4.27 15.86 26.73
N LEU A 14 3.15 16.46 26.36
CA LEU A 14 1.82 15.89 26.61
C LEU A 14 1.61 14.60 25.79
N VAL A 15 2.01 14.60 24.53
CA VAL A 15 1.94 13.41 23.66
C VAL A 15 2.90 12.32 24.13
N SER A 16 4.10 12.64 24.59
CA SER A 16 5.04 11.65 25.15
C SER A 16 4.57 11.08 26.50
N ASN A 17 3.80 11.83 27.28
CA ASN A 17 3.23 11.34 28.54
C ASN A 17 1.93 10.56 28.35
N ILE A 18 1.18 10.81 27.25
CA ILE A 18 -0.01 10.04 26.87
C ILE A 18 0.39 8.73 26.18
N VAL A 19 1.43 8.76 25.39
CA VAL A 19 2.10 7.57 24.83
C VAL A 19 3.18 7.16 25.83
N GLY A 20 2.77 6.56 26.97
CA GLY A 20 3.69 6.15 28.02
C GLY A 20 4.98 5.52 27.44
N GLU A 21 6.11 5.67 28.15
CA GLU A 21 7.43 5.14 27.78
C GLU A 21 7.47 3.61 27.57
N ASN A 22 6.32 2.94 27.65
CA ASN A 22 6.16 1.51 27.52
C ASN A 22 5.48 1.16 26.19
N ASN A 23 6.29 0.69 25.25
CA ASN A 23 5.89 -0.19 24.17
C ASN A 23 4.91 0.36 23.09
N VAL A 24 5.26 1.43 22.41
CA VAL A 24 5.02 1.37 20.96
C VAL A 24 6.02 0.33 20.43
N LEU A 25 5.55 -0.86 20.18
CA LEU A 25 6.33 -1.90 19.49
C LEU A 25 6.56 -1.36 18.06
N PHE A 26 7.55 -0.47 17.91
CA PHE A 26 7.97 0.01 16.61
C PHE A 26 8.46 -1.21 15.86
N MET A 27 7.66 -1.65 14.89
CA MET A 27 8.12 -2.65 13.95
C MET A 27 9.49 -2.19 13.44
N LYS A 28 10.52 -2.98 13.74
CA LYS A 28 11.91 -2.64 13.42
C LYS A 28 12.09 -2.54 11.91
N THR A 29 11.40 -3.39 11.16
CA THR A 29 11.39 -3.43 9.70
C THR A 29 9.95 -3.58 9.22
N LEU A 30 9.57 -2.87 8.16
CA LEU A 30 8.26 -2.94 7.53
C LEU A 30 8.39 -3.55 6.14
N ASN A 31 7.55 -4.53 5.82
CA ASN A 31 7.54 -5.20 4.54
C ASN A 31 6.49 -4.56 3.62
N ILE A 32 6.90 -4.04 2.47
CA ILE A 32 6.01 -3.41 1.50
C ILE A 32 5.97 -4.20 0.21
N LEU A 33 4.78 -4.62 -0.20
CA LEU A 33 4.54 -5.27 -1.48
C LEU A 33 3.90 -4.30 -2.47
N GLY A 34 4.58 -4.05 -3.56
CA GLY A 34 4.03 -3.31 -4.69
C GLY A 34 3.34 -4.24 -5.68
N ILE A 35 2.10 -3.93 -6.08
CA ILE A 35 1.32 -4.70 -7.05
C ILE A 35 1.22 -3.92 -8.36
N ALA A 36 1.82 -4.43 -9.44
CA ALA A 36 1.75 -3.83 -10.77
C ALA A 36 0.62 -4.47 -11.58
N GLY A 37 -0.51 -3.75 -11.72
CA GLY A 37 -1.73 -4.23 -12.36
C GLY A 37 -1.77 -4.10 -13.88
N SER A 38 -0.72 -3.65 -14.54
CA SER A 38 -0.69 -3.49 -15.99
C SER A 38 -0.16 -4.74 -16.69
N MET A 39 -0.86 -5.18 -17.73
CA MET A 39 -0.39 -6.28 -18.60
C MET A 39 0.56 -5.81 -19.73
N ARG A 40 0.84 -4.50 -19.85
CA ARG A 40 1.83 -3.99 -20.81
C ARG A 40 3.24 -4.29 -20.37
N LYS A 41 4.10 -4.75 -21.31
CA LYS A 41 5.52 -5.07 -21.06
C LYS A 41 6.28 -3.87 -20.47
N ASP A 42 6.09 -2.69 -21.03
CA ASP A 42 6.78 -1.46 -20.66
C ASP A 42 5.81 -0.44 -20.04
N SER A 43 5.15 -0.84 -18.94
CA SER A 43 4.14 -0.03 -18.25
C SER A 43 4.77 1.13 -17.48
N TYR A 44 4.23 2.34 -17.64
CA TYR A 44 4.55 3.48 -16.76
C TYR A 44 4.21 3.17 -15.30
N GLY A 45 3.09 2.46 -15.06
CA GLY A 45 2.70 2.06 -13.70
C GLY A 45 3.73 1.17 -13.04
N THR A 46 4.26 0.17 -13.74
CA THR A 46 5.32 -0.70 -13.19
C THR A 46 6.60 0.09 -12.93
N LYS A 47 6.93 1.07 -13.78
CA LYS A 47 8.12 1.93 -13.58
C LYS A 47 7.95 2.84 -12.35
N ILE A 48 6.80 3.50 -12.21
CA ILE A 48 6.49 4.33 -11.03
C ILE A 48 6.50 3.50 -9.75
N LEU A 49 5.95 2.30 -9.79
CA LEU A 49 5.96 1.41 -8.64
C LEU A 49 7.38 1.11 -8.15
N LYS A 50 8.29 0.79 -9.05
CA LYS A 50 9.71 0.58 -8.71
C LYS A 50 10.31 1.81 -8.03
N ILE A 51 10.06 3.01 -8.58
CA ILE A 51 10.54 4.28 -8.00
C ILE A 51 10.02 4.47 -6.58
N VAL A 52 8.73 4.19 -6.34
CA VAL A 52 8.13 4.31 -4.99
C VAL A 52 8.73 3.29 -4.02
N LEU A 53 8.91 2.05 -4.46
CA LEU A 53 9.55 1.01 -3.64
C LEU A 53 11.00 1.36 -3.30
N ASP A 54 11.78 1.87 -4.26
CA ASP A 54 13.14 2.36 -4.03
C ASP A 54 13.18 3.58 -3.09
N MET A 55 12.14 4.44 -3.13
CA MET A 55 12.00 5.53 -2.17
C MET A 55 11.63 5.00 -0.78
N ALA A 56 10.76 4.01 -0.68
CA ALA A 56 10.34 3.42 0.60
C ALA A 56 11.50 2.69 1.29
N SER A 57 12.37 2.02 0.54
CA SER A 57 13.55 1.35 1.11
C SER A 57 14.50 2.32 1.81
N LYS A 58 14.55 3.60 1.40
CA LYS A 58 15.33 4.66 2.08
C LYS A 58 14.75 5.05 3.44
N TYR A 59 13.53 4.63 3.76
CA TYR A 59 12.88 4.78 5.06
C TYR A 59 12.87 3.46 5.86
N GLU A 60 13.84 2.58 5.59
CA GLU A 60 14.03 1.30 6.30
C GLU A 60 12.87 0.30 6.12
N ALA A 61 12.24 0.30 4.93
CA ALA A 61 11.30 -0.74 4.55
C ALA A 61 12.00 -1.80 3.67
N GLU A 62 11.67 -3.07 3.89
CA GLU A 62 11.93 -4.11 2.90
C GLU A 62 10.85 -4.07 1.83
N THR A 63 11.25 -4.16 0.56
CA THR A 63 10.30 -3.99 -0.54
C THR A 63 10.35 -5.16 -1.51
N SER A 64 9.20 -5.56 -2.00
CA SER A 64 9.03 -6.55 -3.06
C SER A 64 8.05 -6.05 -4.13
N LEU A 65 8.17 -6.56 -5.35
CA LEU A 65 7.28 -6.22 -6.47
C LEU A 65 6.65 -7.47 -7.05
N LEU A 66 5.31 -7.51 -7.05
CA LEU A 66 4.51 -8.50 -7.77
C LEU A 66 3.99 -7.89 -9.07
N ASP A 67 4.59 -8.26 -10.18
CA ASP A 67 4.14 -7.90 -11.54
C ASP A 67 3.08 -8.92 -11.98
N LEU A 68 1.80 -8.52 -12.00
CA LEU A 68 0.68 -9.42 -12.33
C LEU A 68 0.77 -9.99 -13.75
N ARG A 69 1.42 -9.30 -14.67
CA ARG A 69 1.72 -9.83 -16.00
C ARG A 69 2.64 -11.05 -15.96
N LYS A 70 3.59 -11.07 -15.01
CA LYS A 70 4.56 -12.17 -14.85
C LYS A 70 4.03 -13.24 -13.91
N ALA A 71 3.21 -12.87 -12.95
CA ALA A 71 2.62 -13.77 -11.97
C ALA A 71 1.71 -14.82 -12.63
N ASN A 72 1.12 -14.47 -13.78
CA ASN A 72 0.27 -15.37 -14.57
C ASN A 72 -0.77 -16.11 -13.70
N MET A 73 -1.43 -15.35 -12.82
CA MET A 73 -2.47 -15.88 -11.95
C MET A 73 -3.70 -16.25 -12.79
N PRO A 74 -4.29 -17.44 -12.61
CA PRO A 74 -5.55 -17.79 -13.26
C PRO A 74 -6.67 -16.85 -12.85
N LEU A 75 -7.80 -16.89 -13.55
CA LEU A 75 -8.98 -16.17 -13.14
C LEU A 75 -9.48 -16.74 -11.81
N PHE A 76 -9.80 -15.85 -10.86
CA PHE A 76 -10.33 -16.25 -9.56
C PHE A 76 -11.59 -17.11 -9.70
N ASN A 77 -11.59 -18.25 -9.05
CA ASN A 77 -12.73 -19.15 -8.94
C ASN A 77 -12.86 -19.58 -7.48
N PRO A 78 -13.94 -19.22 -6.79
CA PRO A 78 -14.15 -19.56 -5.38
C PRO A 78 -14.25 -21.08 -5.11
N ASP A 79 -14.55 -21.88 -6.14
CA ASP A 79 -14.63 -23.33 -6.01
C ASP A 79 -13.26 -24.05 -6.02
N LEU A 80 -12.19 -23.29 -6.36
CA LEU A 80 -10.84 -23.82 -6.43
C LEU A 80 -10.04 -23.44 -5.18
N SER A 81 -9.31 -24.39 -4.63
CA SER A 81 -8.38 -24.12 -3.55
C SER A 81 -7.23 -23.21 -4.02
N ILE A 82 -6.93 -22.16 -3.25
CA ILE A 82 -5.78 -21.28 -3.46
C ILE A 82 -4.46 -22.06 -3.55
N GLN A 83 -4.38 -23.21 -2.89
CA GLN A 83 -3.17 -24.05 -2.85
C GLN A 83 -2.98 -24.90 -4.10
N SER A 84 -3.96 -25.00 -4.99
CA SER A 84 -3.92 -25.86 -6.18
C SER A 84 -3.02 -25.33 -7.30
N ASP A 85 -2.71 -24.04 -7.33
CA ASP A 85 -1.90 -23.38 -8.37
C ASP A 85 -0.63 -22.75 -7.79
N ILE A 86 0.52 -23.10 -8.37
CA ILE A 86 1.84 -22.63 -7.91
C ILE A 86 2.00 -21.10 -8.01
N ASN A 87 1.35 -20.45 -8.99
CA ASN A 87 1.42 -19.01 -9.17
C ASN A 87 0.59 -18.29 -8.10
N ILE A 88 -0.57 -18.83 -7.77
CA ILE A 88 -1.40 -18.30 -6.67
C ILE A 88 -0.65 -18.47 -5.36
N LYS A 89 -0.08 -19.63 -5.10
CA LYS A 89 0.71 -19.87 -3.87
C LYS A 89 1.85 -18.87 -3.73
N LYS A 90 2.65 -18.65 -4.78
CA LYS A 90 3.75 -17.65 -4.76
C LYS A 90 3.25 -16.23 -4.50
N ALA A 91 2.11 -15.85 -5.07
CA ALA A 91 1.52 -14.54 -4.82
C ALA A 91 1.02 -14.43 -3.38
N THR A 92 0.37 -15.48 -2.85
CA THR A 92 -0.11 -15.54 -1.47
C THR A 92 1.03 -15.48 -0.44
N ASP A 93 2.15 -16.15 -0.69
CA ASP A 93 3.34 -16.08 0.17
C ASP A 93 3.85 -14.61 0.27
N GLN A 94 3.86 -13.86 -0.84
CA GLN A 94 4.23 -12.44 -0.85
C GLN A 94 3.19 -11.57 -0.15
N VAL A 95 1.90 -11.84 -0.34
CA VAL A 95 0.81 -11.11 0.34
C VAL A 95 0.88 -11.31 1.85
N ASN A 96 1.14 -12.53 2.31
CA ASN A 96 1.30 -12.84 3.74
C ASN A 96 2.54 -12.19 4.33
N TRP A 97 3.65 -12.14 3.59
CA TRP A 97 4.89 -11.48 4.00
C TRP A 97 4.72 -9.97 4.18
N ALA A 98 3.83 -9.33 3.41
CA ALA A 98 3.68 -7.88 3.40
C ALA A 98 2.91 -7.35 4.62
N ASP A 99 3.34 -6.21 5.15
CA ASP A 99 2.64 -5.41 6.16
C ASP A 99 1.91 -4.22 5.54
N ALA A 100 2.32 -3.81 4.35
CA ALA A 100 1.72 -2.72 3.59
C ALA A 100 1.80 -2.95 2.08
N PHE A 101 0.97 -2.23 1.33
CA PHE A 101 0.85 -2.40 -0.12
C PHE A 101 0.86 -1.09 -0.88
N VAL A 102 1.42 -1.10 -2.10
CA VAL A 102 1.18 -0.07 -3.12
C VAL A 102 0.47 -0.72 -4.28
N LEU A 103 -0.80 -0.37 -4.51
CA LEU A 103 -1.57 -0.84 -5.65
C LEU A 103 -1.42 0.14 -6.81
N VAL A 104 -0.96 -0.34 -7.96
CA VAL A 104 -0.81 0.45 -9.18
C VAL A 104 -1.63 -0.15 -10.30
N SER A 105 -2.69 0.54 -10.73
CA SER A 105 -3.56 0.12 -11.81
C SER A 105 -3.60 1.14 -12.94
N PRO A 106 -3.59 0.70 -14.21
CA PRO A 106 -4.01 1.58 -15.28
C PRO A 106 -5.53 1.84 -15.20
N ASP A 107 -5.93 2.98 -15.74
CA ASP A 107 -7.33 3.29 -16.02
C ASP A 107 -7.73 2.67 -17.38
N TYR A 108 -8.60 1.69 -17.34
CA TYR A 108 -9.21 1.11 -18.52
C TYR A 108 -10.72 1.35 -18.47
N HIS A 109 -11.17 2.32 -19.26
CA HIS A 109 -12.60 2.68 -19.37
C HIS A 109 -13.22 3.09 -18.02
N GLY A 110 -12.48 3.88 -17.24
CA GLY A 110 -12.93 4.36 -15.93
C GLY A 110 -12.85 3.31 -14.80
N SER A 111 -12.16 2.19 -15.04
CA SER A 111 -12.05 1.09 -14.08
C SER A 111 -10.61 0.63 -13.88
N MET A 112 -10.36 -0.03 -12.74
CA MET A 112 -9.11 -0.74 -12.54
C MET A 112 -8.96 -1.86 -13.57
N SER A 113 -7.72 -2.25 -13.87
CA SER A 113 -7.48 -3.36 -14.80
C SER A 113 -8.08 -4.68 -14.29
N GLY A 114 -8.51 -5.54 -15.22
CA GLY A 114 -9.03 -6.86 -14.89
C GLY A 114 -8.02 -7.70 -14.11
N SER A 115 -6.72 -7.57 -14.39
CA SER A 115 -5.66 -8.25 -13.62
C SER A 115 -5.55 -7.75 -12.18
N MET A 116 -5.72 -6.43 -11.92
CA MET A 116 -5.76 -5.90 -10.56
C MET A 116 -7.01 -6.39 -9.83
N LYS A 117 -8.18 -6.35 -10.46
CA LYS A 117 -9.41 -6.87 -9.86
C LYS A 117 -9.29 -8.35 -9.55
N ASN A 118 -8.77 -9.14 -10.50
CA ASN A 118 -8.54 -10.57 -10.31
C ASN A 118 -7.60 -10.87 -9.13
N PHE A 119 -6.50 -10.11 -9.00
CA PHE A 119 -5.61 -10.22 -7.85
C PHE A 119 -6.35 -9.93 -6.53
N LEU A 120 -7.14 -8.86 -6.47
CA LEU A 120 -7.86 -8.48 -5.25
C LEU A 120 -8.95 -9.48 -4.86
N ASP A 121 -9.50 -10.25 -5.81
CA ASP A 121 -10.53 -11.26 -5.54
C ASP A 121 -10.00 -12.49 -4.80
N TYR A 122 -8.69 -12.73 -4.84
CA TYR A 122 -8.06 -13.86 -4.13
C TYR A 122 -7.89 -13.64 -2.63
N TYR A 123 -7.95 -12.38 -2.15
CA TYR A 123 -7.55 -12.04 -0.78
C TYR A 123 -8.64 -11.30 -0.04
N TRP A 124 -8.81 -11.64 1.21
CA TRP A 124 -9.76 -11.01 2.12
C TRP A 124 -9.09 -10.71 3.47
N GLU A 125 -8.97 -11.72 4.32
CA GLU A 125 -8.45 -11.58 5.69
C GLU A 125 -6.96 -11.23 5.70
N GLU A 126 -6.24 -11.60 4.65
CA GLU A 126 -4.82 -11.29 4.47
C GLU A 126 -4.54 -9.78 4.44
N PHE A 127 -5.55 -8.95 4.17
CA PHE A 127 -5.44 -7.50 4.14
C PHE A 127 -5.74 -6.83 5.49
N ALA A 128 -6.27 -7.57 6.47
CA ALA A 128 -6.66 -7.04 7.76
C ALA A 128 -5.47 -6.41 8.51
N GLY A 129 -5.69 -5.17 8.98
CA GLY A 129 -4.67 -4.43 9.73
C GLY A 129 -3.45 -3.99 8.92
N LYS A 130 -3.48 -4.09 7.57
CA LYS A 130 -2.41 -3.65 6.67
C LYS A 130 -2.79 -2.34 5.96
N THR A 131 -1.80 -1.54 5.57
CA THR A 131 -2.02 -0.20 4.98
C THR A 131 -1.76 -0.19 3.49
N PHE A 132 -2.59 0.55 2.73
CA PHE A 132 -2.56 0.60 1.28
C PHE A 132 -2.37 2.03 0.75
N GLY A 133 -1.44 2.18 -0.18
CA GLY A 133 -1.27 3.34 -1.04
C GLY A 133 -1.73 3.04 -2.47
N TYR A 134 -2.17 4.05 -3.21
CA TYR A 134 -2.79 3.90 -4.53
C TYR A 134 -2.15 4.79 -5.57
N ILE A 135 -1.89 4.22 -6.75
CA ILE A 135 -1.43 4.94 -7.94
C ILE A 135 -2.29 4.50 -9.13
N CYS A 136 -2.79 5.46 -9.89
CA CYS A 136 -3.47 5.19 -11.15
C CYS A 136 -2.68 5.80 -12.31
N THR A 137 -2.43 5.02 -13.37
CA THR A 137 -1.94 5.56 -14.63
C THR A 137 -3.11 5.83 -15.56
N SER A 138 -3.37 7.10 -15.87
CA SER A 138 -4.51 7.56 -16.66
C SER A 138 -4.13 8.80 -17.45
N HIS A 139 -4.81 9.04 -18.56
CA HIS A 139 -4.77 10.34 -19.28
C HIS A 139 -5.55 11.43 -18.53
N GLU A 140 -6.46 11.03 -17.66
CA GLU A 140 -7.19 11.90 -16.75
C GLU A 140 -6.70 11.71 -15.31
N LYS A 141 -7.53 12.04 -14.32
CA LYS A 141 -7.12 11.95 -12.90
C LYS A 141 -7.24 10.56 -12.28
N GLY A 142 -7.90 9.61 -12.95
CA GLY A 142 -8.03 8.23 -12.47
C GLY A 142 -8.67 8.07 -11.10
N LEU A 143 -9.52 9.02 -10.67
CA LEU A 143 -10.14 9.02 -9.34
C LEU A 143 -11.04 7.80 -9.14
N THR A 144 -11.84 7.47 -10.15
CA THR A 144 -12.76 6.32 -10.11
C THR A 144 -12.01 5.01 -9.86
N VAL A 145 -10.86 4.83 -10.53
CA VAL A 145 -10.00 3.64 -10.37
C VAL A 145 -9.47 3.55 -8.94
N MET A 146 -8.99 4.68 -8.39
CA MET A 146 -8.48 4.72 -7.01
C MET A 146 -9.59 4.44 -6.00
N ASP A 147 -10.81 4.94 -6.22
CA ASP A 147 -11.95 4.71 -5.33
C ASP A 147 -12.43 3.26 -5.39
N GLN A 148 -12.39 2.62 -6.54
CA GLN A 148 -12.67 1.18 -6.67
C GLN A 148 -11.67 0.34 -5.87
N MET A 149 -10.36 0.61 -6.01
CA MET A 149 -9.33 -0.08 -5.22
C MET A 149 -9.51 0.16 -3.72
N ARG A 150 -9.79 1.41 -3.28
CA ARG A 150 -10.08 1.73 -1.87
C ARG A 150 -11.29 0.98 -1.34
N THR A 151 -12.36 0.93 -2.13
CA THR A 151 -13.59 0.24 -1.74
C THR A 151 -13.33 -1.25 -1.54
N THR A 152 -12.60 -1.90 -2.45
CA THR A 152 -12.22 -3.31 -2.32
C THR A 152 -11.36 -3.55 -1.08
N VAL A 153 -10.31 -2.75 -0.88
CA VAL A 153 -9.42 -2.87 0.27
C VAL A 153 -10.18 -2.67 1.60
N ARG A 154 -11.07 -1.70 1.66
CA ARG A 154 -11.92 -1.47 2.85
C ARG A 154 -12.84 -2.66 3.14
N GLN A 155 -13.42 -3.28 2.12
CA GLN A 155 -14.24 -4.49 2.29
C GLN A 155 -13.43 -5.67 2.83
N CYS A 156 -12.13 -5.68 2.55
CA CYS A 156 -11.18 -6.68 3.04
C CYS A 156 -10.41 -6.21 4.29
N TYR A 157 -10.96 -5.23 5.02
CA TYR A 157 -10.47 -4.74 6.31
C TYR A 157 -9.06 -4.10 6.27
N GLY A 158 -8.59 -3.69 5.10
CA GLY A 158 -7.36 -2.94 4.94
C GLY A 158 -7.54 -1.44 5.21
N TRP A 159 -6.49 -0.80 5.67
CA TRP A 159 -6.40 0.65 5.87
C TRP A 159 -5.91 1.35 4.61
N SER A 160 -6.46 2.50 4.30
CA SER A 160 -6.08 3.28 3.12
C SER A 160 -5.43 4.59 3.51
N LEU A 161 -4.32 4.96 2.85
CA LEU A 161 -3.86 6.35 2.90
C LEU A 161 -4.95 7.27 2.34
N PRO A 162 -5.12 8.49 2.90
CA PRO A 162 -6.24 9.37 2.57
C PRO A 162 -6.15 9.98 1.16
N TYR A 163 -5.06 9.75 0.46
CA TYR A 163 -4.83 10.23 -0.91
C TYR A 163 -4.27 9.13 -1.81
N GLY A 164 -4.27 9.40 -3.11
CA GLY A 164 -3.60 8.58 -4.12
C GLY A 164 -2.89 9.46 -5.13
N ILE A 165 -2.20 8.85 -6.07
CA ILE A 165 -1.41 9.54 -7.09
C ILE A 165 -1.92 9.16 -8.47
N SER A 166 -2.25 10.18 -9.29
CA SER A 166 -2.48 10.02 -10.71
C SER A 166 -1.19 10.27 -11.48
N VAL A 167 -0.93 9.46 -12.49
CA VAL A 167 0.24 9.53 -13.36
C VAL A 167 -0.23 9.56 -14.81
N ASN A 168 0.16 10.60 -15.55
CA ASN A 168 -0.05 10.69 -17.00
C ASN A 168 1.26 10.36 -17.73
N GLY A 169 1.31 9.22 -18.41
CA GLY A 169 2.53 8.75 -19.06
C GLY A 169 3.11 9.69 -20.10
N SER A 170 2.27 10.48 -20.81
CA SER A 170 2.72 11.43 -21.83
C SER A 170 3.20 12.77 -21.28
N GLU A 171 2.77 13.16 -20.08
CA GLU A 171 3.08 14.45 -19.48
C GLU A 171 4.14 14.36 -18.38
N ASP A 172 4.17 13.23 -17.68
CA ASP A 172 5.01 13.04 -16.50
C ASP A 172 6.38 12.44 -16.82
N PHE A 173 6.56 11.91 -18.05
CA PHE A 173 7.79 11.22 -18.48
C PHE A 173 8.37 11.81 -19.76
N ASN A 174 9.71 11.80 -19.88
CA ASN A 174 10.41 12.07 -21.13
C ASN A 174 10.45 10.83 -22.05
N GLU A 175 11.11 10.94 -23.22
CA GLU A 175 11.26 9.84 -24.18
C GLU A 175 12.05 8.65 -23.61
N GLU A 176 13.01 8.91 -22.72
CA GLU A 176 13.77 7.91 -21.98
C GLU A 176 12.97 7.30 -20.83
N ARG A 177 11.70 7.73 -20.68
CA ARG A 177 10.78 7.31 -19.62
C ARG A 177 11.28 7.64 -18.21
N GLU A 178 11.93 8.76 -18.05
CA GLU A 178 12.28 9.31 -16.74
C GLU A 178 11.20 10.28 -16.28
N VAL A 179 10.95 10.33 -14.99
CA VAL A 179 9.98 11.26 -14.40
C VAL A 179 10.52 12.68 -14.47
N ILE A 180 9.87 13.53 -15.27
CA ILE A 180 10.24 14.96 -15.46
C ILE A 180 9.36 15.90 -14.63
N ASN A 181 8.20 15.44 -14.18
CA ASN A 181 7.27 16.24 -13.39
C ASN A 181 7.73 16.32 -11.93
N ASN A 182 8.22 17.52 -11.53
CA ASN A 182 8.70 17.75 -10.16
C ASN A 182 7.60 17.62 -9.11
N LEU A 183 6.35 17.97 -9.42
CA LEU A 183 5.23 17.81 -8.49
C LEU A 183 4.92 16.34 -8.28
N LEU A 184 4.88 15.56 -9.36
CA LEU A 184 4.73 14.11 -9.26
C LEU A 184 5.83 13.51 -8.38
N ASN A 185 7.09 13.85 -8.62
CA ASN A 185 8.21 13.34 -7.83
C ASN A 185 8.08 13.64 -6.33
N LYS A 186 7.64 14.86 -5.97
CA LYS A 186 7.35 15.22 -4.57
C LYS A 186 6.23 14.36 -3.99
N ARG A 187 5.15 14.11 -4.74
CA ARG A 187 4.03 13.27 -4.29
C ARG A 187 4.43 11.80 -4.13
N LEU A 188 5.29 11.27 -5.01
CA LEU A 188 5.82 9.91 -4.88
C LEU A 188 6.67 9.76 -3.61
N LYS A 189 7.53 10.73 -3.31
CA LYS A 189 8.30 10.77 -2.05
C LYS A 189 7.40 10.81 -0.83
N MET A 190 6.34 11.63 -0.87
CA MET A 190 5.35 11.72 0.21
C MET A 190 4.64 10.38 0.40
N LEU A 191 4.18 9.74 -0.69
CA LEU A 191 3.51 8.43 -0.62
C LEU A 191 4.43 7.37 0.00
N ALA A 192 5.68 7.28 -0.46
CA ALA A 192 6.64 6.31 0.05
C ALA A 192 6.91 6.51 1.55
N ARG A 193 7.16 7.75 1.97
CA ARG A 193 7.38 8.09 3.38
C ARG A 193 6.15 7.80 4.24
N ASP A 194 4.98 8.27 3.82
CA ASP A 194 3.75 8.16 4.60
C ASP A 194 3.28 6.71 4.70
N LEU A 195 3.45 5.93 3.62
CA LEU A 195 3.17 4.50 3.68
C LEU A 195 4.02 3.81 4.75
N VAL A 196 5.33 4.09 4.79
CA VAL A 196 6.20 3.49 5.83
C VAL A 196 5.79 3.93 7.22
N VAL A 197 5.63 5.23 7.45
CA VAL A 197 5.37 5.79 8.79
C VAL A 197 4.02 5.34 9.33
N TYR A 198 2.96 5.52 8.55
CA TYR A 198 1.61 5.18 9.01
C TYR A 198 1.38 3.66 9.08
N SER A 199 2.02 2.89 8.22
CA SER A 199 1.93 1.43 8.31
C SER A 199 2.59 0.89 9.58
N LYS A 200 3.76 1.41 9.98
CA LYS A 200 4.41 1.02 11.25
C LYS A 200 3.47 1.25 12.44
N LEU A 201 2.74 2.38 12.46
CA LEU A 201 1.79 2.69 13.54
C LEU A 201 0.57 1.75 13.51
N ILE A 202 -0.09 1.65 12.36
CA ILE A 202 -1.33 0.86 12.22
C ILE A 202 -1.05 -0.63 12.43
N ARG A 203 -0.03 -1.15 11.74
CA ARG A 203 0.32 -2.57 11.86
C ARG A 203 0.84 -2.93 13.24
N GLY A 204 1.66 -2.05 13.83
CA GLY A 204 2.15 -2.23 15.20
C GLY A 204 1.01 -2.32 16.20
N GLN A 205 0.03 -1.43 16.13
CA GLN A 205 -1.15 -1.48 17.01
C GLN A 205 -1.99 -2.74 16.74
N PHE A 206 -2.23 -3.10 15.48
CA PHE A 206 -2.99 -4.32 15.14
C PHE A 206 -2.31 -5.58 15.71
N LEU A 207 -0.99 -5.71 15.60
CA LEU A 207 -0.24 -6.84 16.14
C LEU A 207 -0.24 -6.86 17.67
N GLN A 208 -0.16 -5.68 18.30
CA GLN A 208 -0.28 -5.55 19.76
C GLN A 208 -1.67 -6.01 20.23
N ASP A 209 -2.73 -5.55 19.59
CA ASP A 209 -4.11 -5.97 19.91
C ASP A 209 -4.31 -7.46 19.67
N LEU A 210 -3.73 -8.01 18.60
CA LEU A 210 -3.79 -9.43 18.28
C LEU A 210 -3.13 -10.31 19.36
N SER A 211 -2.06 -9.82 19.99
CA SER A 211 -1.33 -10.52 21.07
C SER A 211 -1.90 -10.25 22.46
N SER A 212 -2.85 -9.35 22.60
CA SER A 212 -3.48 -8.99 23.87
C SER A 212 -4.68 -9.87 24.18
N ASP A 213 -5.12 -9.89 25.45
CA ASP A 213 -6.37 -10.55 25.87
C ASP A 213 -7.62 -9.67 25.71
N LEU A 214 -7.48 -8.48 25.09
CA LEU A 214 -8.61 -7.56 24.88
C LEU A 214 -9.57 -8.11 23.83
N GLU A 215 -10.82 -8.39 24.24
CA GLU A 215 -11.84 -8.93 23.34
C GLU A 215 -12.51 -7.87 22.45
N ASP A 216 -12.53 -6.62 22.90
CA ASP A 216 -13.22 -5.49 22.22
C ASP A 216 -12.36 -4.80 21.16
N THR A 217 -11.35 -5.49 20.60
CA THR A 217 -10.54 -4.96 19.51
C THR A 217 -10.91 -5.59 18.17
N PHE A 218 -10.70 -4.85 17.08
CA PHE A 218 -10.91 -5.40 15.74
C PHE A 218 -10.00 -6.59 15.46
N ALA A 219 -8.76 -6.57 15.97
CA ALA A 219 -7.78 -7.64 15.81
C ALA A 219 -8.18 -8.94 16.52
N ALA A 220 -9.01 -8.87 17.56
CA ALA A 220 -9.48 -10.05 18.29
C ALA A 220 -10.19 -11.09 17.41
N ARG A 221 -10.75 -10.66 16.28
CA ARG A 221 -11.40 -11.55 15.29
C ARG A 221 -10.43 -12.47 14.54
N TYR A 222 -9.12 -12.19 14.63
CA TYR A 222 -8.06 -12.89 13.88
C TYR A 222 -7.11 -13.69 14.80
N ARG A 223 -7.55 -13.95 16.04
CA ARG A 223 -6.86 -14.84 17.00
C ARG A 223 -7.16 -16.30 16.74
#